data_85e0a3c2f0d2dbcaba402d512c4aefab
#
_entry.id   85e0a3c2f0d2dbcaba402d512c4aefab
#
_cell.length_a   1.000
_cell.length_b   1.000
_cell.length_c   1.000
_cell.angle_alpha   90.00
_cell.angle_beta   90.00
_cell.angle_gamma   90.00
#
_symmetry.space_group_name_H-M   'P 1'
#
loop_
_entity.id
_entity.type
_entity.pdbx_description
1 polymer ?
#
loop_
_entity_poly.entity_id
_entity_poly.type
_entity_poly.pdbx_seq_one_letter_code
_entity_poly.pdbx_strand_id
1 'polypeptide(L)'
;MATIKLTKNELKAQKDALKMYQRYLPTLTLKKQQLQTEIRSIDARAKEVRAKRKALEAEFTRWIAVFGEEDAFDPSMVKVTNIRKGTGNIAGVTIPVYEGADFSRGEYDLYSKPLWIDLAADRMEKALSYDLEASVLDEQVRLLTMELRVTTQRVNLFEKVKIPETKANIKRITVYLGDQQVAAVVRGKISKKNLENASEKMTEETEEWLYQWKKFPLL
;
A
#
# COMPACT_ATOMS: atom_id res chain seq x y z
N MET A 1 -24.14 -1.27 -6.78
CA MET A 1 -23.20 -1.29 -7.93
C MET A 1 -23.45 -0.05 -8.76
N ALA A 2 -22.41 0.74 -9.02
CA ALA A 2 -22.55 1.93 -9.87
C ALA A 2 -22.90 1.49 -11.29
N THR A 3 -23.93 2.12 -11.88
CA THR A 3 -24.35 1.88 -13.27
C THR A 3 -23.27 2.38 -14.22
N ILE A 4 -22.62 1.47 -14.95
CA ILE A 4 -21.54 1.80 -15.88
C ILE A 4 -22.15 2.28 -17.20
N LYS A 5 -21.63 3.38 -17.74
CA LYS A 5 -22.03 3.91 -19.03
C LYS A 5 -21.49 3.01 -20.15
N LEU A 6 -22.38 2.55 -21.04
CA LEU A 6 -22.02 1.66 -22.15
C LEU A 6 -21.59 2.47 -23.38
N THR A 7 -20.49 3.22 -23.28
CA THR A 7 -19.98 4.13 -24.31
C THR A 7 -18.53 3.81 -24.72
N LYS A 8 -18.11 4.22 -25.91
CA LYS A 8 -16.73 4.08 -26.39
C LYS A 8 -15.73 4.78 -25.47
N ASN A 9 -16.09 5.94 -24.90
CA ASN A 9 -15.23 6.70 -24.00
C ASN A 9 -15.02 5.93 -22.68
N GLU A 10 -16.09 5.34 -22.13
CA GLU A 10 -16.00 4.52 -20.94
C GLU A 10 -15.17 3.25 -21.18
N LEU A 11 -15.32 2.61 -22.36
CA LEU A 11 -14.48 1.48 -22.73
C LEU A 11 -12.99 1.83 -22.69
N LYS A 12 -12.63 2.99 -23.23
CA LYS A 12 -11.24 3.49 -23.21
C LYS A 12 -10.79 3.73 -21.77
N ALA A 13 -11.59 4.43 -20.97
CA ALA A 13 -11.27 4.70 -19.55
C ALA A 13 -11.04 3.41 -18.75
N GLN A 14 -11.89 2.40 -18.94
CA GLN A 14 -11.74 1.10 -18.30
C GLN A 14 -10.48 0.34 -18.77
N LYS A 15 -10.13 0.41 -20.03
CA LYS A 15 -8.88 -0.19 -20.56
C LYS A 15 -7.64 0.51 -19.98
N ASP A 16 -7.65 1.83 -19.91
CA ASP A 16 -6.55 2.62 -19.35
C ASP A 16 -6.41 2.35 -17.84
N ALA A 17 -7.52 2.28 -17.11
CA ALA A 17 -7.54 1.91 -15.70
C ALA A 17 -6.97 0.49 -15.48
N LEU A 18 -7.36 -0.49 -16.30
CA LEU A 18 -6.81 -1.85 -16.21
C LEU A 18 -5.30 -1.87 -16.41
N LYS A 19 -4.81 -1.16 -17.43
CA LYS A 19 -3.37 -1.04 -17.73
C LYS A 19 -2.62 -0.39 -16.56
N MET A 20 -3.22 0.63 -15.96
CA MET A 20 -2.67 1.30 -14.78
C MET A 20 -2.58 0.35 -13.58
N TYR A 21 -3.65 -0.39 -13.25
CA TYR A 21 -3.65 -1.37 -12.15
C TYR A 21 -2.61 -2.47 -12.35
N GLN A 22 -2.51 -3.01 -13.57
CA GLN A 22 -1.51 -4.03 -13.92
C GLN A 22 -0.07 -3.52 -13.80
N ARG A 23 0.16 -2.23 -14.07
CA ARG A 23 1.48 -1.59 -13.93
C ARG A 23 1.86 -1.37 -12.47
N TYR A 24 0.90 -0.95 -11.64
CA TYR A 24 1.17 -0.63 -10.23
C TYR A 24 1.17 -1.86 -9.31
N LEU A 25 0.47 -2.93 -9.66
CA LEU A 25 0.40 -4.14 -8.83
C LEU A 25 1.78 -4.73 -8.52
N PRO A 26 2.71 -4.93 -9.49
CA PRO A 26 4.04 -5.46 -9.21
C PRO A 26 4.86 -4.57 -8.28
N THR A 27 4.80 -3.24 -8.43
CA THR A 27 5.53 -2.29 -7.57
C THR A 27 5.01 -2.32 -6.14
N LEU A 28 3.70 -2.42 -5.94
CA LEU A 28 3.10 -2.56 -4.60
C LEU A 28 3.46 -3.91 -3.97
N THR A 29 3.51 -4.97 -4.76
CA THR A 29 3.92 -6.30 -4.30
C THR A 29 5.39 -6.30 -3.88
N LEU A 30 6.27 -5.65 -4.65
CA LEU A 30 7.67 -5.48 -4.30
C LEU A 30 7.83 -4.68 -3.00
N LYS A 31 7.11 -3.54 -2.87
CA LYS A 31 7.10 -2.75 -1.63
C LYS A 31 6.66 -3.59 -0.43
N LYS A 32 5.62 -4.41 -0.59
CA LYS A 32 5.15 -5.34 0.46
C LYS A 32 6.26 -6.32 0.88
N GLN A 33 6.96 -6.91 -0.09
CA GLN A 33 8.06 -7.86 0.18
C GLN A 33 9.23 -7.16 0.91
N GLN A 34 9.62 -5.97 0.45
CA GLN A 34 10.65 -5.17 1.11
C GLN A 34 10.29 -4.87 2.57
N LEU A 35 9.08 -4.36 2.82
CA LEU A 35 8.61 -4.10 4.19
C LEU A 35 8.62 -5.37 5.06
N GLN A 36 8.23 -6.53 4.53
CA GLN A 36 8.26 -7.79 5.28
C GLN A 36 9.68 -8.23 5.63
N THR A 37 10.64 -8.04 4.71
CA THR A 37 12.05 -8.37 4.94
C THR A 37 12.65 -7.47 6.00
N GLU A 38 12.41 -6.15 5.92
CA GLU A 38 12.91 -5.18 6.87
C GLU A 38 12.32 -5.38 8.28
N ILE A 39 11.02 -5.64 8.38
CA ILE A 39 10.39 -5.95 9.68
C ILE A 39 11.07 -7.17 10.34
N ARG A 40 11.35 -8.23 9.57
CA ARG A 40 12.03 -9.41 10.10
C ARG A 40 13.47 -9.10 10.56
N SER A 41 14.18 -8.28 9.80
CA SER A 41 15.55 -7.84 10.14
C SER A 41 15.56 -7.04 11.44
N ILE A 42 14.65 -6.06 11.58
CA ILE A 42 14.54 -5.23 12.78
C ILE A 42 14.10 -6.06 13.99
N ASP A 43 13.14 -6.98 13.80
CA ASP A 43 12.70 -7.88 14.89
C ASP A 43 13.81 -8.82 15.36
N ALA A 44 14.64 -9.33 14.44
CA ALA A 44 15.84 -10.10 14.79
C ALA A 44 16.82 -9.26 15.61
N ARG A 45 17.09 -8.02 15.19
CA ARG A 45 17.95 -7.07 15.93
C ARG A 45 17.37 -6.76 17.32
N ALA A 46 16.07 -6.53 17.43
CA ALA A 46 15.42 -6.30 18.73
C ALA A 46 15.58 -7.50 19.67
N LYS A 47 15.48 -8.73 19.14
CA LYS A 47 15.73 -9.96 19.92
C LYS A 47 17.19 -10.06 20.40
N GLU A 48 18.16 -9.70 19.55
CA GLU A 48 19.58 -9.66 19.95
C GLU A 48 19.85 -8.66 21.06
N VAL A 49 19.27 -7.44 20.96
CA VAL A 49 19.43 -6.40 22.01
C VAL A 49 18.81 -6.88 23.32
N ARG A 50 17.61 -7.48 23.27
CA ARG A 50 16.98 -8.07 24.47
C ARG A 50 17.79 -9.22 25.05
N ALA A 51 18.42 -10.05 24.21
CA ALA A 51 19.31 -11.12 24.67
C ALA A 51 20.54 -10.56 25.39
N LYS A 52 21.15 -9.49 24.86
CA LYS A 52 22.27 -8.77 25.52
C LYS A 52 21.85 -8.19 26.87
N ARG A 53 20.66 -7.57 26.93
CA ARG A 53 20.08 -7.05 28.17
C ARG A 53 19.86 -8.17 29.18
N LYS A 54 19.31 -9.32 28.76
CA LYS A 54 19.09 -10.49 29.62
C LYS A 54 20.40 -11.12 30.11
N ALA A 55 21.44 -11.17 29.26
CA ALA A 55 22.76 -11.63 29.65
C ALA A 55 23.36 -10.73 30.74
N LEU A 56 23.22 -9.41 30.58
CA LEU A 56 23.65 -8.43 31.58
C LEU A 56 22.88 -8.63 32.91
N GLU A 57 21.57 -8.88 32.86
CA GLU A 57 20.74 -9.17 34.02
C GLU A 57 21.17 -10.45 34.76
N ALA A 58 21.56 -11.49 34.03
CA ALA A 58 22.09 -12.72 34.60
C ALA A 58 23.43 -12.50 35.31
N GLU A 59 24.27 -11.55 34.87
CA GLU A 59 25.46 -11.12 35.60
C GLU A 59 25.05 -10.40 36.89
N PHE A 60 24.03 -9.56 36.87
CA PHE A 60 23.53 -8.87 38.08
C PHE A 60 23.00 -9.86 39.13
N THR A 61 22.41 -10.96 38.72
CA THR A 61 21.88 -11.96 39.67
C THR A 61 22.97 -12.50 40.62
N ARG A 62 24.23 -12.50 40.20
CA ARG A 62 25.38 -12.88 41.03
C ARG A 62 25.73 -11.82 42.09
N TRP A 63 25.31 -10.60 41.89
CA TRP A 63 25.59 -9.43 42.73
C TRP A 63 24.37 -8.98 43.53
N ILE A 64 23.21 -9.60 43.34
CA ILE A 64 21.93 -9.14 43.90
C ILE A 64 21.94 -9.11 45.42
N ALA A 65 22.72 -10.00 46.06
CA ALA A 65 22.91 -10.01 47.49
C ALA A 65 23.60 -8.73 47.99
N VAL A 66 24.47 -8.13 47.15
CA VAL A 66 25.20 -6.89 47.45
C VAL A 66 24.30 -5.67 47.27
N PHE A 67 23.34 -5.70 46.29
CA PHE A 67 22.36 -4.65 46.08
C PHE A 67 21.26 -4.63 47.17
N GLY A 68 21.11 -5.72 47.95
CA GLY A 68 20.12 -5.84 49.01
C GLY A 68 20.55 -5.19 50.31
N GLU A 69 21.72 -4.58 50.40
CA GLU A 69 22.13 -3.77 51.55
C GLU A 69 21.26 -2.51 51.61
N GLU A 70 20.61 -2.28 52.76
CA GLU A 70 19.79 -1.09 53.00
C GLU A 70 20.64 0.18 52.79
N ASP A 71 20.11 1.17 52.06
CA ASP A 71 20.75 2.45 51.73
C ASP A 71 22.00 2.42 50.81
N ALA A 72 22.41 1.27 50.30
CA ALA A 72 23.59 1.18 49.48
C ALA A 72 23.41 1.72 48.05
N PHE A 73 22.29 1.35 47.42
CA PHE A 73 21.99 1.73 46.02
C PHE A 73 20.58 2.32 45.88
N ASP A 74 20.50 3.54 45.36
CA ASP A 74 19.24 4.19 44.99
C ASP A 74 19.08 4.11 43.47
N PRO A 75 18.00 3.52 42.93
CA PRO A 75 17.72 3.48 41.48
C PRO A 75 17.64 4.87 40.85
N SER A 76 17.39 5.93 41.64
CA SER A 76 17.34 7.31 41.16
C SER A 76 18.72 7.92 40.85
N MET A 77 19.82 7.23 41.22
CA MET A 77 21.20 7.68 40.95
C MET A 77 21.53 7.77 39.47
N VAL A 78 20.89 6.97 38.63
CA VAL A 78 21.07 7.02 37.17
C VAL A 78 19.78 7.47 36.52
N LYS A 79 19.81 8.63 35.88
CA LYS A 79 18.67 9.20 35.16
C LYS A 79 19.01 9.37 33.68
N VAL A 80 18.07 9.02 32.82
CA VAL A 80 18.15 9.33 31.38
C VAL A 80 17.86 10.82 31.21
N THR A 81 18.82 11.58 30.74
CA THR A 81 18.66 13.03 30.52
C THR A 81 18.12 13.30 29.12
N ASN A 82 18.66 12.62 28.12
CA ASN A 82 18.26 12.81 26.73
C ASN A 82 18.40 11.50 25.96
N ILE A 83 17.48 11.29 25.00
CA ILE A 83 17.54 10.18 24.06
C ILE A 83 17.81 10.75 22.68
N ARG A 84 18.99 10.49 22.14
CA ARG A 84 19.35 10.91 20.79
C ARG A 84 18.70 9.96 19.78
N LYS A 85 17.78 10.51 19.00
CA LYS A 85 17.07 9.78 17.95
C LYS A 85 17.33 10.46 16.61
N GLY A 86 17.91 9.72 15.68
CA GLY A 86 17.95 10.11 14.28
C GLY A 86 16.69 9.73 13.53
N THR A 87 16.61 10.10 12.27
CA THR A 87 15.53 9.73 11.35
C THR A 87 16.09 8.90 10.20
N GLY A 88 15.53 7.72 10.00
CA GLY A 88 15.81 6.87 8.84
C GLY A 88 14.60 6.79 7.90
N ASN A 89 14.81 6.27 6.71
CA ASN A 89 13.72 6.01 5.75
C ASN A 89 13.86 4.58 5.21
N ILE A 90 12.81 3.79 5.38
CA ILE A 90 12.72 2.43 4.85
C ILE A 90 11.47 2.31 3.98
N ALA A 91 11.67 2.05 2.70
CA ALA A 91 10.58 1.89 1.71
C ALA A 91 9.58 3.09 1.69
N GLY A 92 10.08 4.31 1.93
CA GLY A 92 9.26 5.52 1.98
C GLY A 92 8.55 5.75 3.31
N VAL A 93 8.90 4.99 4.36
CA VAL A 93 8.40 5.20 5.73
C VAL A 93 9.51 5.84 6.57
N THR A 94 9.22 6.97 7.19
CA THR A 94 10.14 7.61 8.14
C THR A 94 10.07 6.86 9.46
N ILE A 95 11.23 6.42 9.95
CA ILE A 95 11.38 5.67 11.19
C ILE A 95 12.38 6.35 12.12
N PRO A 96 12.22 6.29 13.44
CA PRO A 96 13.21 6.73 14.40
C PRO A 96 14.40 5.75 14.42
N VAL A 97 15.62 6.26 14.52
CA VAL A 97 16.86 5.46 14.67
C VAL A 97 17.50 5.83 16.00
N TYR A 98 17.83 4.83 16.78
CA TYR A 98 18.53 5.04 18.06
C TYR A 98 20.01 5.38 17.79
N GLU A 99 20.46 6.56 18.24
CA GLU A 99 21.85 7.02 18.13
C GLU A 99 22.59 6.99 19.48
N GLY A 100 21.85 6.86 20.57
CA GLY A 100 22.39 6.81 21.91
C GLY A 100 21.50 7.50 22.93
N ALA A 101 21.89 7.42 24.19
CA ALA A 101 21.26 8.15 25.29
C ALA A 101 22.33 8.82 26.16
N ASP A 102 21.98 9.94 26.71
CA ASP A 102 22.82 10.67 27.67
C ASP A 102 22.25 10.40 29.07
N PHE A 103 23.16 10.00 29.98
CA PHE A 103 22.81 9.68 31.34
C PHE A 103 23.38 10.74 32.29
N SER A 104 22.67 10.99 33.36
CA SER A 104 23.11 11.84 34.48
C SER A 104 23.20 10.96 35.71
N ARG A 105 24.34 11.05 36.40
CA ARG A 105 24.55 10.40 37.69
C ARG A 105 24.29 11.40 38.81
N GLY A 106 23.59 10.96 39.86
CA GLY A 106 23.47 11.72 41.10
C GLY A 106 24.82 11.83 41.78
N GLU A 107 25.06 12.95 42.48
CA GLU A 107 26.23 13.09 43.35
C GLU A 107 26.13 12.18 44.54
N TYR A 108 27.20 11.40 44.81
CA TYR A 108 27.32 10.56 45.98
C TYR A 108 28.72 10.59 46.51
N ASP A 109 28.85 10.49 47.84
CA ASP A 109 30.11 10.51 48.51
C ASP A 109 30.75 9.11 48.45
N LEU A 110 31.94 9.04 47.83
CA LEU A 110 32.70 7.79 47.70
C LEU A 110 33.24 7.25 49.04
N TYR A 111 33.28 8.07 50.10
CA TYR A 111 33.73 7.64 51.42
C TYR A 111 32.60 7.01 52.22
N SER A 112 31.33 7.36 51.92
CA SER A 112 30.17 6.86 52.62
C SER A 112 29.49 5.69 51.93
N LYS A 113 29.82 5.44 50.66
CA LYS A 113 29.21 4.42 49.82
C LYS A 113 30.17 3.27 49.48
N PRO A 114 29.67 2.04 49.25
CA PRO A 114 30.49 0.90 48.85
C PRO A 114 31.20 1.12 47.53
N LEU A 115 32.44 0.59 47.37
CA LEU A 115 33.26 0.71 46.15
C LEU A 115 32.64 0.12 44.88
N TRP A 116 31.62 -0.78 45.01
CA TRP A 116 30.95 -1.38 43.87
C TRP A 116 29.90 -0.49 43.21
N ILE A 117 29.60 0.68 43.79
CA ILE A 117 28.52 1.58 43.32
C ILE A 117 28.78 2.11 41.90
N ASP A 118 30.02 2.47 41.59
CA ASP A 118 30.40 2.93 40.23
C ASP A 118 30.17 1.84 39.18
N LEU A 119 30.55 0.60 39.50
CA LEU A 119 30.34 -0.53 38.60
C LEU A 119 28.84 -0.82 38.41
N ALA A 120 28.07 -0.67 39.46
CA ALA A 120 26.61 -0.82 39.41
C ALA A 120 25.96 0.24 38.52
N ALA A 121 26.38 1.51 38.66
CA ALA A 121 25.91 2.63 37.82
C ALA A 121 26.25 2.40 36.35
N ASP A 122 27.49 2.00 36.02
CA ASP A 122 27.90 1.67 34.65
C ASP A 122 27.06 0.56 34.01
N ARG A 123 26.77 -0.48 34.79
CA ARG A 123 25.96 -1.61 34.33
C ARG A 123 24.51 -1.20 34.15
N MET A 124 23.97 -0.36 35.02
CA MET A 124 22.62 0.17 34.91
C MET A 124 22.45 1.06 33.69
N GLU A 125 23.40 1.94 33.39
CA GLU A 125 23.40 2.75 32.16
C GLU A 125 23.37 1.87 30.92
N LYS A 126 24.18 0.80 30.89
CA LYS A 126 24.14 -0.18 29.78
C LYS A 126 22.80 -0.89 29.66
N ALA A 127 22.20 -1.31 30.78
CA ALA A 127 20.90 -1.93 30.79
C ALA A 127 19.82 -0.98 30.25
N LEU A 128 19.80 0.25 30.74
CA LEU A 128 18.87 1.29 30.27
C LEU A 128 19.10 1.61 28.79
N SER A 129 20.36 1.67 28.31
CA SER A 129 20.66 1.86 26.89
C SER A 129 20.07 0.75 26.01
N TYR A 130 20.16 -0.52 26.44
CA TYR A 130 19.56 -1.63 25.69
C TYR A 130 18.01 -1.59 25.74
N ASP A 131 17.41 -1.20 26.86
CA ASP A 131 15.97 -1.06 26.95
C ASP A 131 15.45 0.07 26.06
N LEU A 132 16.18 1.20 25.97
CA LEU A 132 15.87 2.31 25.08
C LEU A 132 16.04 1.92 23.60
N GLU A 133 17.14 1.23 23.25
CA GLU A 133 17.34 0.72 21.89
C GLU A 133 16.21 -0.25 21.50
N ALA A 134 15.87 -1.17 22.35
CA ALA A 134 14.78 -2.12 22.12
C ALA A 134 13.43 -1.40 21.91
N SER A 135 13.13 -0.38 22.72
CA SER A 135 11.92 0.44 22.58
C SER A 135 11.85 1.17 21.24
N VAL A 136 12.97 1.73 20.77
CA VAL A 136 13.02 2.39 19.46
C VAL A 136 12.85 1.38 18.32
N LEU A 137 13.45 0.18 18.44
CA LEU A 137 13.26 -0.89 17.45
C LEU A 137 11.80 -1.40 17.41
N ASP A 138 11.15 -1.50 18.56
CA ASP A 138 9.72 -1.85 18.61
C ASP A 138 8.84 -0.80 17.93
N GLU A 139 9.16 0.48 18.12
CA GLU A 139 8.45 1.56 17.44
C GLU A 139 8.67 1.52 15.91
N GLN A 140 9.89 1.19 15.44
CA GLN A 140 10.15 0.96 14.01
C GLN A 140 9.29 -0.18 13.47
N VAL A 141 9.25 -1.32 14.16
CA VAL A 141 8.42 -2.48 13.77
C VAL A 141 6.95 -2.08 13.72
N ARG A 142 6.47 -1.31 14.69
CA ARG A 142 5.09 -0.82 14.75
C ARG A 142 4.75 0.04 13.52
N LEU A 143 5.58 1.03 13.18
CA LEU A 143 5.37 1.93 12.05
C LEU A 143 5.41 1.18 10.72
N LEU A 144 6.39 0.30 10.52
CA LEU A 144 6.51 -0.52 9.31
C LEU A 144 5.35 -1.51 9.16
N THR A 145 4.87 -2.09 10.27
CA THR A 145 3.71 -3.01 10.26
C THR A 145 2.42 -2.28 9.87
N MET A 146 2.24 -1.04 10.31
CA MET A 146 1.10 -0.22 9.90
C MET A 146 1.12 0.02 8.38
N GLU A 147 2.28 0.42 7.82
CA GLU A 147 2.41 0.62 6.37
C GLU A 147 2.28 -0.69 5.58
N LEU A 148 2.80 -1.80 6.10
CA LEU A 148 2.62 -3.13 5.52
C LEU A 148 1.14 -3.51 5.42
N ARG A 149 0.36 -3.22 6.46
CA ARG A 149 -1.10 -3.45 6.47
C ARG A 149 -1.78 -2.65 5.37
N VAL A 150 -1.49 -1.35 5.27
CA VAL A 150 -2.06 -0.46 4.23
C VAL A 150 -1.66 -0.93 2.83
N THR A 151 -0.37 -1.24 2.63
CA THR A 151 0.13 -1.74 1.33
C THR A 151 -0.53 -3.07 0.95
N THR A 152 -0.70 -3.98 1.91
CA THR A 152 -1.38 -5.27 1.70
C THR A 152 -2.86 -5.08 1.33
N GLN A 153 -3.55 -4.14 1.97
CA GLN A 153 -4.93 -3.79 1.62
C GLN A 153 -5.02 -3.26 0.18
N ARG A 154 -4.09 -2.40 -0.24
CA ARG A 154 -4.04 -1.88 -1.62
C ARG A 154 -3.76 -2.98 -2.64
N VAL A 155 -2.81 -3.88 -2.37
CA VAL A 155 -2.53 -5.03 -3.23
C VAL A 155 -3.78 -5.90 -3.39
N ASN A 156 -4.43 -6.27 -2.30
CA ASN A 156 -5.65 -7.08 -2.31
C ASN A 156 -6.80 -6.37 -3.06
N LEU A 157 -6.96 -5.06 -2.88
CA LEU A 157 -7.96 -4.27 -3.58
C LEU A 157 -7.74 -4.31 -5.11
N PHE A 158 -6.50 -4.14 -5.56
CA PHE A 158 -6.21 -4.14 -6.99
C PHE A 158 -6.36 -5.54 -7.58
N GLU A 159 -5.79 -6.55 -6.93
CA GLU A 159 -5.77 -7.92 -7.42
C GLU A 159 -7.15 -8.58 -7.41
N LYS A 160 -7.87 -8.49 -6.29
CA LYS A 160 -9.12 -9.23 -6.07
C LYS A 160 -10.38 -8.49 -6.45
N VAL A 161 -10.34 -7.15 -6.50
CA VAL A 161 -11.55 -6.34 -6.77
C VAL A 161 -11.39 -5.55 -8.06
N LYS A 162 -10.42 -4.63 -8.14
CA LYS A 162 -10.35 -3.68 -9.25
C LYS A 162 -10.03 -4.32 -10.60
N ILE A 163 -9.08 -5.22 -10.67
CA ILE A 163 -8.71 -5.91 -11.92
C ILE A 163 -9.85 -6.80 -12.43
N PRO A 164 -10.48 -7.67 -11.63
CA PRO A 164 -11.61 -8.48 -12.10
C PRO A 164 -12.82 -7.64 -12.49
N GLU A 165 -13.17 -6.63 -11.70
CA GLU A 165 -14.27 -5.71 -11.97
C GLU A 165 -14.08 -4.99 -13.31
N THR A 166 -12.89 -4.40 -13.51
CA THR A 166 -12.56 -3.68 -14.75
C THR A 166 -12.58 -4.61 -15.98
N LYS A 167 -12.08 -5.85 -15.85
CA LYS A 167 -12.15 -6.84 -16.93
C LYS A 167 -13.61 -7.21 -17.28
N ALA A 168 -14.45 -7.41 -16.29
CA ALA A 168 -15.88 -7.69 -16.48
C ALA A 168 -16.59 -6.51 -17.16
N ASN A 169 -16.27 -5.28 -16.74
CA ASN A 169 -16.81 -4.06 -17.32
C ASN A 169 -16.43 -3.89 -18.80
N ILE A 170 -15.14 -4.10 -19.11
CA ILE A 170 -14.65 -4.07 -20.50
C ILE A 170 -15.39 -5.08 -21.36
N LYS A 171 -15.56 -6.32 -20.88
CA LYS A 171 -16.30 -7.36 -21.59
C LYS A 171 -17.74 -6.93 -21.85
N ARG A 172 -18.44 -6.43 -20.83
CA ARG A 172 -19.83 -5.97 -20.93
C ARG A 172 -19.99 -4.83 -21.94
N ILE A 173 -19.12 -3.81 -21.87
CA ILE A 173 -19.18 -2.66 -22.80
C ILE A 173 -18.85 -3.11 -24.22
N THR A 174 -17.87 -4.00 -24.41
CA THR A 174 -17.47 -4.49 -25.74
C THR A 174 -18.58 -5.25 -26.42
N VAL A 175 -19.30 -6.14 -25.70
CA VAL A 175 -20.45 -6.88 -26.22
C VAL A 175 -21.54 -5.90 -26.66
N TYR A 176 -21.91 -4.96 -25.77
CA TYR A 176 -22.95 -3.97 -26.08
C TYR A 176 -22.62 -3.12 -27.31
N LEU A 177 -21.37 -2.65 -27.43
CA LEU A 177 -20.95 -1.86 -28.60
C LEU A 177 -20.93 -2.71 -29.88
N GLY A 178 -20.60 -4.01 -29.78
CA GLY A 178 -20.68 -4.94 -30.89
C GLY A 178 -22.12 -5.09 -31.38
N ASP A 179 -23.07 -5.31 -30.49
CA ASP A 179 -24.50 -5.42 -30.83
C ASP A 179 -25.03 -4.14 -31.48
N GLN A 180 -24.63 -2.97 -30.96
CA GLN A 180 -24.98 -1.68 -31.57
C GLN A 180 -24.42 -1.52 -33.00
N GLN A 181 -23.19 -1.99 -33.25
CA GLN A 181 -22.59 -1.96 -34.58
C GLN A 181 -23.34 -2.86 -35.55
N VAL A 182 -23.66 -4.09 -35.14
CA VAL A 182 -24.45 -5.02 -35.96
C VAL A 182 -25.83 -4.42 -36.28
N ALA A 183 -26.51 -3.88 -35.28
CA ALA A 183 -27.80 -3.22 -35.48
C ALA A 183 -27.72 -2.00 -36.44
N ALA A 184 -26.63 -1.25 -36.38
CA ALA A 184 -26.40 -0.12 -37.32
C ALA A 184 -26.21 -0.60 -38.76
N VAL A 185 -25.45 -1.68 -38.98
CA VAL A 185 -25.27 -2.28 -40.32
C VAL A 185 -26.61 -2.83 -40.87
N VAL A 186 -27.39 -3.50 -40.05
CA VAL A 186 -28.72 -4.01 -40.45
C VAL A 186 -29.64 -2.86 -40.86
N ARG A 187 -29.71 -1.78 -40.05
CA ARG A 187 -30.50 -0.60 -40.36
C ARG A 187 -30.04 0.05 -41.69
N GLY A 188 -28.74 0.11 -41.92
CA GLY A 188 -28.19 0.62 -43.18
C GLY A 188 -28.58 -0.21 -44.40
N LYS A 189 -28.52 -1.55 -44.28
CA LYS A 189 -28.99 -2.47 -45.33
C LYS A 189 -30.47 -2.34 -45.62
N ILE A 190 -31.32 -2.22 -44.60
CA ILE A 190 -32.76 -2.02 -44.76
C ILE A 190 -33.05 -0.69 -45.44
N SER A 191 -32.37 0.41 -45.03
CA SER A 191 -32.52 1.72 -45.63
C SER A 191 -32.15 1.70 -47.14
N LYS A 192 -31.02 1.05 -47.48
CA LYS A 192 -30.57 0.92 -48.84
C LYS A 192 -31.62 0.17 -49.69
N LYS A 193 -32.09 -0.98 -49.21
CA LYS A 193 -33.13 -1.76 -49.89
C LYS A 193 -34.44 -0.97 -50.09
N ASN A 194 -34.84 -0.17 -49.10
CA ASN A 194 -36.04 0.65 -49.21
C ASN A 194 -35.87 1.78 -50.26
N LEU A 195 -34.66 2.37 -50.37
CA LEU A 195 -34.35 3.36 -51.41
C LEU A 195 -34.32 2.73 -52.82
N GLU A 196 -33.74 1.53 -52.96
CA GLU A 196 -33.75 0.78 -54.21
C GLU A 196 -35.20 0.46 -54.67
N ASN A 197 -36.03 -0.09 -53.77
CA ASN A 197 -37.45 -0.36 -54.05
C ASN A 197 -38.25 0.92 -54.41
N ALA A 198 -37.93 2.06 -53.76
CA ALA A 198 -38.60 3.34 -54.06
C ALA A 198 -38.18 3.88 -55.43
N SER A 199 -36.91 3.74 -55.79
CA SER A 199 -36.43 4.14 -57.13
C SER A 199 -37.02 3.28 -58.25
N GLU A 200 -37.15 1.97 -58.03
CA GLU A 200 -37.79 1.05 -58.98
C GLU A 200 -39.27 1.44 -59.23
N LYS A 201 -40.03 1.69 -58.15
CA LYS A 201 -41.42 2.14 -58.30
C LYS A 201 -41.56 3.46 -59.03
N MET A 202 -40.69 4.45 -58.76
CA MET A 202 -40.68 5.72 -59.52
C MET A 202 -40.36 5.53 -60.98
N THR A 203 -39.48 4.59 -61.34
CA THR A 203 -39.21 4.26 -62.76
C THR A 203 -40.39 3.59 -63.39
N GLU A 204 -41.04 2.63 -62.75
CA GLU A 204 -42.25 1.99 -63.24
C GLU A 204 -43.40 3.00 -63.46
N GLU A 205 -43.67 3.87 -62.46
CA GLU A 205 -44.69 4.92 -62.58
C GLU A 205 -44.37 5.93 -63.72
N THR A 206 -43.10 6.31 -63.91
CA THR A 206 -42.71 7.19 -65.02
C THR A 206 -42.82 6.51 -66.38
N GLU A 207 -42.53 5.21 -66.52
CA GLU A 207 -42.71 4.45 -67.73
C GLU A 207 -44.19 4.25 -68.05
N GLU A 208 -45.03 4.01 -67.04
CA GLU A 208 -46.48 3.87 -67.19
C GLU A 208 -47.12 5.18 -67.63
N TRP A 209 -46.69 6.33 -67.04
CA TRP A 209 -47.09 7.67 -67.46
C TRP A 209 -46.68 7.98 -68.90
N LEU A 210 -45.45 7.65 -69.29
CA LEU A 210 -44.96 7.83 -70.66
C LEU A 210 -45.71 6.95 -71.67
N TYR A 211 -46.08 5.73 -71.30
CA TYR A 211 -46.92 4.83 -72.06
C TYR A 211 -48.32 5.41 -72.30
N GLN A 212 -48.95 5.91 -71.23
CA GLN A 212 -50.27 6.59 -71.31
C GLN A 212 -50.18 7.84 -72.17
N TRP A 213 -49.17 8.68 -72.05
CA TRP A 213 -48.97 9.89 -72.84
C TRP A 213 -48.78 9.61 -74.35
N LYS A 214 -48.08 8.55 -74.73
CA LYS A 214 -47.90 8.11 -76.10
C LYS A 214 -49.20 7.60 -76.73
N LYS A 215 -50.16 7.16 -75.98
CA LYS A 215 -51.43 6.63 -76.42
C LYS A 215 -52.47 7.68 -76.74
N PHE A 216 -52.31 8.91 -76.28
CA PHE A 216 -53.13 10.09 -76.60
C PHE A 216 -52.24 11.22 -77.15
N PRO A 217 -51.77 11.14 -78.42
CA PRO A 217 -51.14 12.27 -79.06
C PRO A 217 -52.19 13.38 -79.23
N LEU A 218 -51.88 14.56 -78.64
CA LEU A 218 -52.66 15.77 -78.88
C LEU A 218 -52.81 16.01 -80.40
N LEU A 219 -54.05 16.04 -80.86
CA LEU A 219 -54.43 16.49 -82.15
C LEU A 219 -54.00 17.92 -82.38
#